data_cc486722d74c72909ad1c7c56a6f0717
#
_entry.id   cc486722d74c72909ad1c7c56a6f0717
#
_cell.length_a   1.000
_cell.length_b   1.000
_cell.length_c   1.000
_cell.angle_alpha   90.00
_cell.angle_beta   90.00
_cell.angle_gamma   90.00
#
_symmetry.space_group_name_H-M   'P 1'
#
loop_
_entity.id
_entity.type
_entity.pdbx_description
1 polymer ?
#
loop_
_entity_poly.entity_id
_entity_poly.type
_entity_poly.pdbx_seq_one_letter_code
_entity_poly.pdbx_strand_id
1 'polypeptide(L)'
;KLRFGYSEKVFIMSEFTHASIVPLIGGETIGSHRAFGAPPIHFMSYEAFAGNDKHILNYYNNEIPYHVLDAGGSIPEQKADVVSSVCPCAGLSMMSHGYGDDNDNNKWMIETANLILGEYQPKCFWGENAPGFAGKIGTNVRNQLKQIGKDNGYTMSVYRTKSLLHGVPQVRERSFYFFWKDTNGQVPIFNYYNREYTPIEELIRNVKSNFQTEPINQKKPSDNPYYKYILEE
;
A
#
# COMPACT_ATOMS: atom_id res chain seq x y z
N LYS A 1 -20.42 -12.90 6.75
CA LYS A 1 -19.35 -12.78 7.78
C LYS A 1 -18.45 -13.99 7.64
N LEU A 2 -17.30 -13.82 6.97
CA LEU A 2 -16.24 -14.82 6.93
C LEU A 2 -15.57 -14.78 8.32
N ARG A 3 -15.82 -15.77 9.13
CA ARG A 3 -15.00 -16.02 10.32
C ARG A 3 -13.78 -16.80 9.87
N PHE A 4 -12.67 -16.10 9.66
CA PHE A 4 -11.36 -16.72 9.71
C PHE A 4 -11.12 -17.07 11.19
N GLY A 5 -10.94 -18.34 11.48
CA GLY A 5 -10.63 -18.82 12.84
C GLY A 5 -9.23 -18.45 13.24
N TYR A 6 -9.03 -17.18 13.58
CA TYR A 6 -7.83 -16.71 14.26
C TYR A 6 -8.16 -16.63 15.75
N SER A 7 -7.39 -17.31 16.57
CA SER A 7 -7.27 -17.02 17.99
C SER A 7 -6.65 -15.62 18.10
N GLU A 8 -7.53 -14.62 18.05
CA GLU A 8 -7.16 -13.22 18.13
C GLU A 8 -6.88 -12.86 19.58
N LYS A 9 -5.61 -12.78 19.96
CA LYS A 9 -5.22 -11.67 20.79
C LYS A 9 -5.05 -10.47 19.83
N VAL A 10 -6.16 -9.86 19.47
CA VAL A 10 -6.18 -8.54 18.85
C VAL A 10 -5.66 -7.59 19.92
N PHE A 11 -4.41 -7.20 19.81
CA PHE A 11 -3.97 -5.96 20.43
C PHE A 11 -4.72 -4.84 19.70
N ILE A 12 -5.88 -4.45 20.23
CA ILE A 12 -6.57 -3.25 19.80
C ILE A 12 -5.66 -2.09 20.23
N MET A 13 -4.86 -1.59 19.28
CA MET A 13 -4.14 -0.34 19.44
C MET A 13 -5.14 0.82 19.25
N SER A 14 -6.16 0.90 20.10
CA SER A 14 -7.24 1.89 20.03
C SER A 14 -6.79 3.33 20.31
N GLU A 15 -5.50 3.57 20.53
CA GLU A 15 -4.95 4.88 20.85
C GLU A 15 -4.36 5.62 19.63
N PHE A 16 -4.20 4.97 18.48
CA PHE A 16 -3.62 5.59 17.30
C PHE A 16 -4.64 5.81 16.20
N THR A 17 -4.65 7.01 15.67
CA THR A 17 -5.42 7.36 14.47
C THR A 17 -4.60 7.10 13.21
N HIS A 18 -5.26 6.73 12.12
CA HIS A 18 -4.58 6.56 10.85
C HIS A 18 -5.28 7.28 9.70
N ALA A 19 -4.52 7.58 8.65
CA ALA A 19 -4.97 8.16 7.39
C ALA A 19 -4.20 7.53 6.22
N SER A 20 -4.71 7.71 5.02
CA SER A 20 -4.06 7.21 3.80
C SER A 20 -3.86 8.34 2.80
N ILE A 21 -2.71 8.36 2.13
CA ILE A 21 -2.46 9.20 0.97
C ILE A 21 -2.20 8.33 -0.26
N VAL A 22 -2.84 8.64 -1.40
CA VAL A 22 -2.85 7.81 -2.61
C VAL A 22 -3.32 6.38 -2.29
N PRO A 23 -4.54 6.20 -1.73
CA PRO A 23 -5.01 4.89 -1.27
C PRO A 23 -5.29 3.91 -2.40
N LEU A 24 -5.55 4.38 -3.63
CA LEU A 24 -5.90 3.60 -4.81
C LEU A 24 -7.07 2.63 -4.52
N ILE A 25 -6.86 1.32 -4.69
CA ILE A 25 -7.89 0.31 -4.38
C ILE A 25 -8.02 0.02 -2.88
N GLY A 26 -7.15 0.56 -2.03
CA GLY A 26 -7.28 0.61 -0.57
C GLY A 26 -6.92 -0.65 0.19
N GLY A 27 -6.14 -1.56 -0.38
CA GLY A 27 -5.73 -2.79 0.31
C GLY A 27 -4.95 -2.51 1.60
N GLU A 28 -4.06 -1.53 1.60
CA GLU A 28 -3.28 -1.09 2.76
C GLU A 28 -4.18 -0.40 3.80
N THR A 29 -5.16 0.41 3.34
CA THR A 29 -6.13 1.09 4.21
C THR A 29 -6.99 0.10 4.97
N ILE A 30 -7.53 -0.92 4.27
CA ILE A 30 -8.32 -1.98 4.91
C ILE A 30 -7.46 -2.78 5.89
N GLY A 31 -6.19 -3.03 5.55
CA GLY A 31 -5.22 -3.66 6.44
C GLY A 31 -4.98 -2.83 7.70
N SER A 32 -4.76 -1.53 7.56
CA SER A 32 -4.61 -0.58 8.66
C SER A 32 -5.86 -0.49 9.53
N HIS A 33 -7.05 -0.39 8.91
CA HIS A 33 -8.32 -0.41 9.64
C HIS A 33 -8.46 -1.67 10.53
N ARG A 34 -8.10 -2.83 9.99
CA ARG A 34 -8.14 -4.08 10.76
C ARG A 34 -7.11 -4.11 11.90
N ALA A 35 -5.94 -3.54 11.67
CA ALA A 35 -4.87 -3.49 12.67
C ALA A 35 -5.16 -2.51 13.80
N PHE A 36 -5.68 -1.32 13.47
CA PHE A 36 -5.99 -0.27 14.44
C PHE A 36 -7.39 -0.42 15.06
N GLY A 37 -8.28 -1.22 14.46
CA GLY A 37 -9.65 -1.42 14.94
C GLY A 37 -10.60 -0.25 14.64
N ALA A 38 -10.16 0.74 13.86
CA ALA A 38 -10.94 1.93 13.49
C ALA A 38 -10.71 2.30 12.00
N PRO A 39 -11.69 2.90 11.32
CA PRO A 39 -11.50 3.39 9.97
C PRO A 39 -10.50 4.55 9.92
N PRO A 40 -9.94 4.88 8.72
CA PRO A 40 -9.10 6.07 8.59
C PRO A 40 -9.90 7.33 8.89
N ILE A 41 -9.23 8.33 9.47
CA ILE A 41 -9.90 9.61 9.79
C ILE A 41 -10.09 10.50 8.56
N HIS A 42 -9.29 10.31 7.52
CA HIS A 42 -9.44 10.92 6.20
C HIS A 42 -8.55 10.23 5.16
N PHE A 43 -8.83 10.54 3.90
CA PHE A 43 -8.01 10.22 2.73
C PHE A 43 -7.43 11.49 2.13
N MET A 44 -6.23 11.38 1.60
CA MET A 44 -5.58 12.38 0.77
C MET A 44 -5.21 11.75 -0.56
N SER A 45 -5.23 12.52 -1.65
CA SER A 45 -4.79 12.04 -2.96
C SER A 45 -4.36 13.20 -3.84
N TYR A 46 -3.90 12.87 -5.03
CA TYR A 46 -3.65 13.82 -6.11
C TYR A 46 -4.63 13.58 -7.24
N GLU A 47 -4.91 14.60 -8.06
CA GLU A 47 -5.84 14.51 -9.17
C GLU A 47 -5.52 13.33 -10.11
N ALA A 48 -4.23 13.08 -10.33
CA ALA A 48 -3.74 11.97 -11.13
C ALA A 48 -4.21 10.57 -10.65
N PHE A 49 -4.59 10.42 -9.38
CA PHE A 49 -5.01 9.15 -8.77
C PHE A 49 -6.46 9.12 -8.33
N ALA A 50 -7.13 10.27 -8.25
CA ALA A 50 -8.50 10.38 -7.74
C ALA A 50 -9.50 9.43 -8.43
N GLY A 51 -9.31 9.14 -9.71
CA GLY A 51 -10.12 8.16 -10.44
C GLY A 51 -9.99 6.73 -9.93
N ASN A 52 -8.83 6.35 -9.41
CA ASN A 52 -8.55 5.01 -8.90
C ASN A 52 -9.02 4.83 -7.44
N ASP A 53 -9.19 5.93 -6.71
CA ASP A 53 -9.59 5.92 -5.30
C ASP A 53 -11.07 5.61 -5.08
N LYS A 54 -11.89 5.65 -6.13
CA LYS A 54 -13.36 5.41 -6.06
C LYS A 54 -13.72 4.11 -5.36
N HIS A 55 -12.91 3.06 -5.50
CA HIS A 55 -13.21 1.76 -4.89
C HIS A 55 -13.11 1.82 -3.36
N ILE A 56 -12.07 2.44 -2.82
CA ILE A 56 -11.93 2.57 -1.36
C ILE A 56 -12.91 3.58 -0.78
N LEU A 57 -13.21 4.66 -1.50
CA LEU A 57 -14.23 5.62 -1.09
C LEU A 57 -15.60 4.95 -0.98
N ASN A 58 -15.99 4.17 -1.98
CA ASN A 58 -17.25 3.41 -1.97
C ASN A 58 -17.26 2.32 -0.86
N TYR A 59 -16.12 1.69 -0.56
CA TYR A 59 -16.02 0.73 0.53
C TYR A 59 -16.42 1.33 1.88
N TYR A 60 -16.13 2.61 2.08
CA TYR A 60 -16.52 3.39 3.26
C TYR A 60 -17.76 4.25 3.03
N ASN A 61 -18.61 3.94 2.05
CA ASN A 61 -19.84 4.66 1.71
C ASN A 61 -19.65 6.17 1.46
N ASN A 62 -18.45 6.60 1.09
CA ASN A 62 -18.05 8.00 0.98
C ASN A 62 -18.22 8.81 2.29
N GLU A 63 -18.17 8.16 3.44
CA GLU A 63 -18.32 8.81 4.76
C GLU A 63 -17.01 9.37 5.30
N ILE A 64 -15.86 8.89 4.78
CA ILE A 64 -14.53 9.36 5.18
C ILE A 64 -14.17 10.63 4.38
N PRO A 65 -13.76 11.73 5.04
CA PRO A 65 -13.30 12.93 4.35
C PRO A 65 -12.21 12.65 3.32
N TYR A 66 -12.33 13.22 2.13
CA TYR A 66 -11.41 13.00 1.01
C TYR A 66 -10.89 14.34 0.47
N HIS A 67 -9.57 14.48 0.38
CA HIS A 67 -8.86 15.69 0.00
C HIS A 67 -7.97 15.45 -1.22
N VAL A 68 -8.27 16.12 -2.34
CA VAL A 68 -7.42 16.10 -3.55
C VAL A 68 -6.51 17.32 -3.51
N LEU A 69 -5.24 17.13 -3.17
CA LEU A 69 -4.34 18.18 -2.71
C LEU A 69 -3.92 19.16 -3.81
N ASP A 70 -3.76 18.69 -5.05
CA ASP A 70 -3.37 19.49 -6.22
C ASP A 70 -4.58 20.04 -7.03
N ALA A 71 -5.80 19.76 -6.57
CA ALA A 71 -7.04 20.25 -7.16
C ALA A 71 -7.79 21.24 -6.21
N GLY A 72 -7.03 22.04 -5.46
CA GLY A 72 -7.56 23.02 -4.52
C GLY A 72 -7.89 22.46 -3.13
N GLY A 73 -7.60 21.18 -2.88
CA GLY A 73 -7.66 20.60 -1.53
C GLY A 73 -6.49 21.06 -0.68
N SER A 74 -6.70 21.13 0.63
CA SER A 74 -5.66 21.42 1.61
C SER A 74 -5.33 20.20 2.45
N ILE A 75 -4.14 20.18 3.04
CA ILE A 75 -3.79 19.23 4.08
C ILE A 75 -4.79 19.38 5.23
N PRO A 76 -5.43 18.26 5.68
CA PRO A 76 -6.38 18.29 6.79
C PRO A 76 -5.78 18.90 8.06
N GLU A 77 -6.55 19.70 8.79
CA GLU A 77 -6.13 20.26 10.08
C GLU A 77 -5.95 19.15 11.12
N GLN A 78 -6.89 18.21 11.16
CA GLN A 78 -6.79 17.04 12.03
C GLN A 78 -5.72 16.09 11.49
N LYS A 79 -4.66 15.87 12.26
CA LYS A 79 -3.54 15.00 11.89
C LYS A 79 -3.75 13.59 12.45
N ALA A 80 -3.51 12.59 11.61
CA ALA A 80 -3.41 11.20 12.05
C ALA A 80 -2.01 10.91 12.63
N ASP A 81 -1.95 9.97 13.57
CA ASP A 81 -0.67 9.49 14.12
C ASP A 81 0.14 8.70 13.10
N VAL A 82 -0.56 7.93 12.27
CA VAL A 82 0.04 7.06 11.24
C VAL A 82 -0.55 7.38 9.88
N VAL A 83 0.30 7.59 8.89
CA VAL A 83 -0.11 7.77 7.49
C VAL A 83 0.46 6.65 6.63
N SER A 84 -0.37 6.06 5.78
CA SER A 84 0.04 5.07 4.78
C SER A 84 0.00 5.64 3.36
N SER A 85 0.81 5.06 2.45
CA SER A 85 0.83 5.43 1.04
C SER A 85 1.09 4.24 0.13
N VAL A 86 0.40 4.21 -1.03
CA VAL A 86 0.67 3.25 -2.10
C VAL A 86 1.00 3.99 -3.40
N CYS A 87 2.13 4.70 -3.39
CA CYS A 87 2.59 5.39 -4.59
C CYS A 87 2.89 4.41 -5.74
N PRO A 88 2.74 4.83 -7.02
CA PRO A 88 3.00 3.99 -8.18
C PRO A 88 4.34 3.28 -8.12
N CYS A 89 4.34 1.99 -8.39
CA CYS A 89 5.54 1.14 -8.38
C CYS A 89 6.17 0.91 -9.75
N ALA A 90 5.63 1.52 -10.81
CA ALA A 90 6.07 1.28 -12.20
C ALA A 90 7.56 1.56 -12.40
N GLY A 91 8.11 2.58 -11.75
CA GLY A 91 9.54 2.91 -11.84
C GLY A 91 10.46 1.87 -11.18
N LEU A 92 9.98 1.08 -10.24
CA LEU A 92 10.79 0.15 -9.45
C LEU A 92 10.37 -1.33 -9.64
N SER A 93 9.43 -1.58 -10.56
CA SER A 93 8.97 -2.91 -10.91
C SER A 93 9.69 -3.42 -12.16
N MET A 94 10.36 -4.57 -12.07
CA MET A 94 10.98 -5.23 -13.22
C MET A 94 9.96 -5.68 -14.30
N MET A 95 8.66 -5.65 -13.99
CA MET A 95 7.58 -5.94 -14.93
C MET A 95 7.23 -4.73 -15.81
N SER A 96 7.77 -3.55 -15.52
CA SER A 96 7.50 -2.32 -16.28
C SER A 96 8.60 -2.04 -17.28
N HIS A 97 8.20 -1.59 -18.48
CA HIS A 97 9.14 -1.04 -19.43
C HIS A 97 9.74 0.27 -18.88
N GLY A 98 11.07 0.43 -18.98
CA GLY A 98 11.76 1.62 -18.50
C GLY A 98 11.82 1.76 -16.97
N TYR A 99 11.83 0.63 -16.25
CA TYR A 99 12.08 0.66 -14.81
C TYR A 99 13.49 1.15 -14.49
N GLY A 100 13.63 1.84 -13.36
CA GLY A 100 14.92 2.38 -12.88
C GLY A 100 14.71 3.57 -11.94
N ASP A 101 15.80 4.02 -11.35
CA ASP A 101 15.79 5.16 -10.42
C ASP A 101 15.32 6.47 -11.07
N ASP A 102 15.56 6.65 -12.38
CA ASP A 102 15.22 7.86 -13.14
C ASP A 102 13.80 7.84 -13.73
N ASN A 103 12.99 6.83 -13.39
CA ASN A 103 11.62 6.76 -13.89
C ASN A 103 10.73 7.84 -13.25
N ASP A 104 9.99 8.58 -14.08
CA ASP A 104 9.12 9.68 -13.65
C ASP A 104 8.08 9.30 -12.57
N ASN A 105 7.66 8.05 -12.53
CA ASN A 105 6.72 7.59 -11.50
C ASN A 105 7.32 7.62 -10.08
N ASN A 106 8.64 7.62 -9.96
CA ASN A 106 9.30 7.68 -8.66
C ASN A 106 9.12 9.04 -7.98
N LYS A 107 8.85 10.10 -8.75
CA LYS A 107 8.58 11.45 -8.22
C LYS A 107 7.46 11.47 -7.20
N TRP A 108 6.41 10.66 -7.40
CA TRP A 108 5.27 10.61 -6.49
C TRP A 108 5.64 10.18 -5.07
N MET A 109 6.61 9.26 -4.94
CA MET A 109 7.13 8.89 -3.61
C MET A 109 7.86 10.05 -2.95
N ILE A 110 8.65 10.79 -3.73
CA ILE A 110 9.45 11.94 -3.26
C ILE A 110 8.53 13.09 -2.87
N GLU A 111 7.60 13.47 -3.74
CA GLU A 111 6.62 14.53 -3.50
C GLU A 111 5.74 14.21 -2.28
N THR A 112 5.22 12.98 -2.20
CA THR A 112 4.43 12.53 -1.06
C THR A 112 5.22 12.55 0.24
N ALA A 113 6.49 12.12 0.21
CA ALA A 113 7.34 12.16 1.40
C ALA A 113 7.63 13.59 1.86
N ASN A 114 7.93 14.51 0.93
CA ASN A 114 8.13 15.93 1.26
C ASN A 114 6.88 16.53 1.93
N LEU A 115 5.70 16.28 1.35
CA LEU A 115 4.45 16.77 1.90
C LEU A 115 4.14 16.19 3.28
N ILE A 116 4.22 14.87 3.39
CA ILE A 116 3.82 14.18 4.62
C ILE A 116 4.82 14.42 5.75
N LEU A 117 6.12 14.36 5.48
CA LEU A 117 7.13 14.54 6.52
C LEU A 117 7.37 16.03 6.87
N GLY A 118 7.25 16.92 5.86
CA GLY A 118 7.45 18.36 6.06
C GLY A 118 6.25 19.08 6.65
N GLU A 119 5.05 18.80 6.15
CA GLU A 119 3.86 19.58 6.48
C GLU A 119 2.84 18.83 7.35
N TYR A 120 2.55 17.57 7.01
CA TYR A 120 1.60 16.77 7.78
C TYR A 120 2.19 16.29 9.12
N GLN A 121 3.40 15.78 9.13
CA GLN A 121 4.20 15.39 10.28
C GLN A 121 3.59 14.32 11.22
N PRO A 122 3.21 13.13 10.73
CA PRO A 122 2.70 12.05 11.55
C PRO A 122 3.79 11.45 12.45
N LYS A 123 3.42 10.67 13.47
CA LYS A 123 4.38 9.88 14.27
C LYS A 123 5.07 8.80 13.44
N CYS A 124 4.32 8.21 12.49
CA CYS A 124 4.85 7.24 11.52
C CYS A 124 4.23 7.49 10.15
N PHE A 125 5.08 7.55 9.12
CA PHE A 125 4.68 7.47 7.74
C PHE A 125 5.25 6.19 7.12
N TRP A 126 4.43 5.41 6.42
CA TRP A 126 4.89 4.21 5.75
C TRP A 126 4.29 4.06 4.36
N GLY A 127 5.02 3.33 3.52
CA GLY A 127 4.52 3.01 2.20
C GLY A 127 4.99 1.66 1.70
N GLU A 128 4.32 1.17 0.67
CA GLU A 128 4.62 -0.08 -0.03
C GLU A 128 5.13 0.22 -1.43
N ASN A 129 6.05 -0.62 -1.92
CA ASN A 129 6.48 -0.56 -3.30
C ASN A 129 7.02 -1.92 -3.78
N ALA A 130 7.36 -2.00 -5.07
CA ALA A 130 7.95 -3.19 -5.69
C ALA A 130 9.28 -3.59 -5.03
N PRO A 131 9.73 -4.87 -5.14
CA PRO A 131 10.97 -5.34 -4.55
C PRO A 131 12.21 -4.56 -4.98
N GLY A 132 12.20 -3.98 -6.19
CA GLY A 132 13.27 -3.14 -6.71
C GLY A 132 13.57 -1.94 -5.84
N PHE A 133 12.59 -1.44 -5.07
CA PHE A 133 12.81 -0.37 -4.11
C PHE A 133 13.90 -0.71 -3.09
N ALA A 134 13.88 -1.90 -2.51
CA ALA A 134 14.92 -2.35 -1.57
C ALA A 134 16.20 -2.85 -2.29
N GLY A 135 16.15 -3.01 -3.61
CA GLY A 135 17.25 -3.47 -4.44
C GLY A 135 18.16 -2.34 -4.94
N LYS A 136 19.11 -2.73 -5.81
CA LYS A 136 20.09 -1.80 -6.39
C LYS A 136 19.42 -0.70 -7.24
N ILE A 137 18.36 -1.04 -7.98
CA ILE A 137 17.64 -0.12 -8.86
C ILE A 137 16.87 0.99 -8.14
N GLY A 138 16.63 0.88 -6.85
CA GLY A 138 15.96 1.91 -6.04
C GLY A 138 16.90 2.70 -5.14
N THR A 139 18.21 2.66 -5.39
CA THR A 139 19.20 3.26 -4.50
C THR A 139 19.07 4.79 -4.45
N ASN A 140 18.90 5.43 -5.59
CA ASN A 140 18.80 6.89 -5.67
C ASN A 140 17.49 7.38 -4.99
N VAL A 141 16.36 6.75 -5.30
CA VAL A 141 15.08 7.08 -4.66
C VAL A 141 15.16 6.90 -3.14
N ARG A 142 15.74 5.79 -2.66
CA ARG A 142 15.91 5.57 -1.21
C ARG A 142 16.82 6.63 -0.56
N ASN A 143 17.90 7.05 -1.24
CA ASN A 143 18.79 8.07 -0.70
C ASN A 143 18.08 9.43 -0.59
N GLN A 144 17.30 9.81 -1.59
CA GLN A 144 16.47 11.02 -1.55
C GLN A 144 15.45 10.95 -0.42
N LEU A 145 14.70 9.85 -0.32
CA LEU A 145 13.72 9.65 0.75
C LEU A 145 14.36 9.68 2.14
N LYS A 146 15.53 9.04 2.30
CA LYS A 146 16.28 9.06 3.55
C LYS A 146 16.72 10.48 3.92
N GLN A 147 17.14 11.27 2.93
CA GLN A 147 17.54 12.66 3.17
C GLN A 147 16.34 13.51 3.59
N ILE A 148 15.20 13.41 2.88
CA ILE A 148 13.94 14.07 3.24
C ILE A 148 13.55 13.72 4.68
N GLY A 149 13.59 12.43 5.03
CA GLY A 149 13.30 11.98 6.38
C GLY A 149 14.20 12.65 7.42
N LYS A 150 15.52 12.63 7.18
CA LYS A 150 16.51 13.23 8.07
C LYS A 150 16.29 14.74 8.27
N ASP A 151 16.00 15.45 7.18
CA ASP A 151 15.80 16.91 7.21
C ASP A 151 14.53 17.31 8.00
N ASN A 152 13.58 16.38 8.13
CA ASN A 152 12.33 16.56 8.87
C ASN A 152 12.27 15.83 10.22
N GLY A 153 13.38 15.33 10.74
CA GLY A 153 13.46 14.69 12.06
C GLY A 153 12.97 13.24 12.10
N TYR A 154 13.00 12.55 10.95
CA TYR A 154 12.59 11.14 10.87
C TYR A 154 13.78 10.21 10.60
N THR A 155 13.68 9.01 11.14
CA THR A 155 14.57 7.89 10.80
C THR A 155 13.85 6.94 9.86
N MET A 156 14.47 6.63 8.71
CA MET A 156 13.89 5.71 7.71
C MET A 156 14.38 4.28 7.95
N SER A 157 13.46 3.33 7.90
CA SER A 157 13.76 1.90 7.80
C SER A 157 13.09 1.27 6.58
N VAL A 158 13.67 0.18 6.07
CA VAL A 158 13.16 -0.57 4.92
C VAL A 158 13.02 -2.03 5.29
N TYR A 159 11.87 -2.61 4.97
CA TYR A 159 11.54 -4.00 5.22
C TYR A 159 11.11 -4.66 3.91
N ARG A 160 11.72 -5.79 3.57
CA ARG A 160 11.34 -6.61 2.41
C ARG A 160 10.74 -7.92 2.88
N THR A 161 9.60 -8.30 2.32
CA THR A 161 8.89 -9.50 2.71
C THR A 161 8.18 -10.16 1.53
N LYS A 162 7.64 -11.35 1.77
CA LYS A 162 6.81 -12.12 0.83
C LYS A 162 5.45 -12.36 1.43
N SER A 163 4.39 -12.25 0.63
CA SER A 163 3.02 -12.50 1.08
C SER A 163 2.84 -13.89 1.72
N LEU A 164 3.58 -14.88 1.22
CA LEU A 164 3.53 -16.26 1.74
C LEU A 164 3.89 -16.32 3.23
N LEU A 165 4.86 -15.51 3.69
CA LEU A 165 5.27 -15.45 5.11
C LEU A 165 4.17 -14.87 6.02
N HIS A 166 3.17 -14.24 5.44
CA HIS A 166 2.03 -13.63 6.13
C HIS A 166 0.74 -14.43 5.98
N GLY A 167 0.82 -15.69 5.53
CA GLY A 167 -0.32 -16.60 5.41
C GLY A 167 -1.15 -16.41 4.14
N VAL A 168 -0.68 -15.64 3.16
CA VAL A 168 -1.33 -15.47 1.85
C VAL A 168 -0.73 -16.46 0.86
N PRO A 169 -1.51 -17.34 0.20
CA PRO A 169 -1.02 -18.36 -0.74
C PRO A 169 -0.63 -17.75 -2.09
N GLN A 170 0.26 -16.78 -2.05
CA GLN A 170 0.78 -16.09 -3.22
C GLN A 170 2.27 -15.77 -3.02
N VAL A 171 3.09 -16.10 -4.00
CA VAL A 171 4.49 -15.69 -4.01
C VAL A 171 4.60 -14.28 -4.56
N ARG A 172 4.42 -13.29 -3.67
CA ARG A 172 4.51 -11.87 -4.01
C ARG A 172 5.49 -11.18 -3.06
N GLU A 173 6.61 -10.71 -3.59
CA GLU A 173 7.57 -9.92 -2.84
C GLU A 173 7.21 -8.44 -2.87
N ARG A 174 7.38 -7.77 -1.72
CA ARG A 174 7.18 -6.33 -1.59
C ARG A 174 8.20 -5.73 -0.64
N SER A 175 8.47 -4.46 -0.86
CA SER A 175 9.27 -3.63 0.01
C SER A 175 8.36 -2.63 0.71
N PHE A 176 8.54 -2.48 2.01
CA PHE A 176 7.90 -1.47 2.81
C PHE A 176 8.96 -0.50 3.31
N TYR A 177 8.65 0.78 3.32
CA TYR A 177 9.48 1.81 3.93
C TYR A 177 8.70 2.50 5.03
N PHE A 178 9.39 2.84 6.10
CA PHE A 178 8.82 3.49 7.27
C PHE A 178 9.67 4.67 7.65
N PHE A 179 9.02 5.75 8.03
CA PHE A 179 9.62 6.94 8.63
C PHE A 179 9.08 7.06 10.05
N TRP A 180 9.98 7.06 10.99
CA TRP A 180 9.69 7.11 12.42
C TRP A 180 10.14 8.46 12.96
N LYS A 181 9.23 9.24 13.56
CA LYS A 181 9.51 10.56 14.08
C LYS A 181 10.28 10.46 15.41
N ASP A 182 11.29 11.31 15.58
CA ASP A 182 12.00 11.55 16.86
C ASP A 182 12.57 10.29 17.54
N THR A 183 13.07 9.32 16.77
CA THR A 183 13.60 8.05 17.32
C THR A 183 15.08 8.08 17.67
N ASN A 184 15.79 9.21 17.49
CA ASN A 184 17.24 9.33 17.68
C ASN A 184 18.05 8.23 16.91
N GLY A 185 17.59 7.87 15.72
CA GLY A 185 18.22 6.85 14.88
C GLY A 185 17.85 5.40 15.23
N GLN A 186 17.08 5.17 16.28
CA GLN A 186 16.55 3.84 16.60
C GLN A 186 15.25 3.59 15.80
N VAL A 187 15.06 2.37 15.33
CA VAL A 187 13.86 1.98 14.60
C VAL A 187 13.32 0.67 15.16
N PRO A 188 11.98 0.48 15.13
CA PRO A 188 11.39 -0.80 15.49
C PRO A 188 11.93 -1.94 14.62
N ILE A 189 12.19 -3.08 15.23
CA ILE A 189 12.55 -4.31 14.53
C ILE A 189 11.27 -5.10 14.33
N PHE A 190 10.93 -5.36 13.07
CA PHE A 190 9.81 -6.24 12.75
C PHE A 190 10.24 -7.70 12.88
N ASN A 191 9.46 -8.48 13.62
CA ASN A 191 9.64 -9.92 13.64
C ASN A 191 9.29 -10.50 12.27
N TYR A 192 10.11 -11.43 11.78
CA TYR A 192 9.73 -12.22 10.63
C TYR A 192 8.61 -13.18 11.03
N TYR A 193 7.46 -12.99 10.42
CA TYR A 193 6.37 -13.94 10.53
C TYR A 193 6.62 -15.09 9.55
N ASN A 194 6.42 -16.31 10.03
CA ASN A 194 6.32 -17.49 9.19
C ASN A 194 5.00 -18.15 9.54
N ARG A 195 3.92 -17.59 8.99
CA ARG A 195 2.57 -18.14 9.17
C ARG A 195 2.33 -19.22 8.14
N GLU A 196 1.73 -20.33 8.57
CA GLU A 196 1.17 -21.29 7.64
C GLU A 196 0.15 -20.57 6.74
N TYR A 197 0.25 -20.79 5.46
CA TYR A 197 -0.71 -20.24 4.50
C TYR A 197 -1.86 -21.21 4.30
N THR A 198 -3.06 -20.67 4.09
CA THR A 198 -4.21 -21.47 3.68
C THR A 198 -4.02 -21.90 2.22
N PRO A 199 -4.06 -23.21 1.90
CA PRO A 199 -3.97 -23.68 0.53
C PRO A 199 -5.02 -23.03 -0.37
N ILE A 200 -4.66 -22.76 -1.62
CA ILE A 200 -5.55 -22.06 -2.57
C ILE A 200 -6.87 -22.81 -2.77
N GLU A 201 -6.83 -24.14 -2.74
CA GLU A 201 -8.01 -25.00 -2.88
C GLU A 201 -9.01 -24.79 -1.73
N GLU A 202 -8.52 -24.57 -0.52
CA GLU A 202 -9.35 -24.28 0.63
C GLU A 202 -9.95 -22.88 0.54
N LEU A 203 -9.17 -21.89 0.10
CA LEU A 203 -9.68 -20.54 -0.16
C LEU A 203 -10.80 -20.57 -1.20
N ILE A 204 -10.62 -21.27 -2.31
CA ILE A 204 -11.62 -21.38 -3.37
C ILE A 204 -12.89 -22.06 -2.85
N ARG A 205 -12.76 -23.14 -2.06
CA ARG A 205 -13.94 -23.81 -1.45
C ARG A 205 -14.71 -22.91 -0.50
N ASN A 206 -14.04 -21.99 0.19
CA ASN A 206 -14.64 -21.06 1.13
C ASN A 206 -15.22 -19.81 0.47
N VAL A 207 -14.92 -19.56 -0.81
CA VAL A 207 -15.60 -18.53 -1.60
C VAL A 207 -17.04 -19.00 -1.84
N LYS A 208 -17.98 -18.41 -1.11
CA LYS A 208 -19.41 -18.70 -1.32
C LYS A 208 -19.79 -18.34 -2.75
N SER A 209 -20.53 -19.23 -3.40
CA SER A 209 -21.00 -19.16 -4.79
C SER A 209 -21.97 -18.00 -5.13
N ASN A 210 -22.00 -16.95 -4.31
CA ASN A 210 -22.82 -15.76 -4.52
C ASN A 210 -22.17 -14.73 -5.45
N PHE A 211 -20.95 -14.98 -5.92
CA PHE A 211 -20.42 -14.22 -7.04
C PHE A 211 -21.11 -14.72 -8.30
N GLN A 212 -21.98 -13.90 -8.88
CA GLN A 212 -22.33 -14.07 -10.28
C GLN A 212 -21.02 -14.00 -11.05
N THR A 213 -20.56 -15.13 -11.51
CA THR A 213 -19.45 -15.21 -12.46
C THR A 213 -19.99 -14.64 -13.76
N GLU A 214 -19.88 -13.34 -13.94
CA GLU A 214 -19.90 -12.79 -15.29
C GLU A 214 -18.73 -13.43 -16.04
N PRO A 215 -18.94 -13.91 -17.28
CA PRO A 215 -17.85 -14.46 -18.05
C PRO A 215 -16.75 -13.40 -18.12
N ILE A 216 -15.57 -13.73 -17.59
CA ILE A 216 -14.40 -12.84 -17.46
C ILE A 216 -13.99 -12.24 -18.80
N ASN A 217 -14.42 -12.82 -19.92
CA ASN A 217 -14.18 -12.31 -21.27
C ASN A 217 -15.40 -12.52 -22.16
N GLN A 218 -16.13 -11.46 -22.38
CA GLN A 218 -17.06 -11.39 -23.53
C GLN A 218 -16.33 -11.18 -24.87
N LYS A 219 -15.02 -10.90 -24.85
CA LYS A 219 -14.20 -10.83 -26.08
C LYS A 219 -13.75 -12.24 -26.45
N LYS A 220 -13.87 -12.56 -27.73
CA LYS A 220 -13.35 -13.83 -28.25
C LYS A 220 -11.87 -13.94 -27.91
N PRO A 221 -11.35 -15.11 -27.52
CA PRO A 221 -9.92 -15.32 -27.25
C PRO A 221 -9.02 -14.82 -28.37
N SER A 222 -9.44 -14.93 -29.64
CA SER A 222 -8.75 -14.41 -30.83
C SER A 222 -8.45 -12.90 -30.81
N ASP A 223 -9.17 -12.12 -29.99
CA ASP A 223 -9.04 -10.66 -29.97
C ASP A 223 -8.02 -10.19 -28.94
N ASN A 224 -7.45 -11.12 -28.17
CA ASN A 224 -6.42 -10.81 -27.17
C ASN A 224 -5.10 -11.51 -27.53
N PRO A 225 -4.02 -10.78 -27.88
CA PRO A 225 -2.75 -11.37 -28.27
C PRO A 225 -2.12 -12.29 -27.22
N TYR A 226 -2.51 -12.16 -25.96
CA TYR A 226 -2.01 -13.01 -24.87
C TYR A 226 -2.69 -14.39 -24.81
N TYR A 227 -3.90 -14.55 -25.35
CA TYR A 227 -4.59 -15.84 -25.38
C TYR A 227 -4.05 -16.80 -26.42
N LYS A 228 -3.35 -16.28 -27.43
CA LYS A 228 -2.71 -17.12 -28.45
C LYS A 228 -1.75 -18.14 -27.83
N TYR A 229 -1.04 -17.76 -26.77
CA TYR A 229 -0.08 -18.63 -26.09
C TYR A 229 -0.74 -19.62 -25.10
N ILE A 230 -2.00 -19.42 -24.72
CA ILE A 230 -2.72 -20.31 -23.80
C ILE A 230 -3.49 -21.38 -24.54
N LEU A 231 -3.83 -21.15 -25.81
CA LEU A 231 -4.63 -22.07 -26.64
C LEU A 231 -3.77 -22.98 -27.53
N GLU A 232 -2.46 -22.78 -27.57
CA GLU A 232 -1.52 -23.59 -28.37
C GLU A 232 -0.82 -24.69 -27.55
N GLU A 233 -1.11 -24.84 -26.25
CA GLU A 233 -0.75 -25.99 -25.40
C GLU A 233 -1.97 -26.90 -25.17
#